data_9be930134a5a6d27b175b2e726157dab
#
_entry.id   9be930134a5a6d27b175b2e726157dab
#
_cell.length_a   1.000
_cell.length_b   1.000
_cell.length_c   1.000
_cell.angle_alpha   90.00
_cell.angle_beta   90.00
_cell.angle_gamma   90.00
#
_symmetry.space_group_name_H-M   'P 1'
#
loop_
_entity.id
_entity.type
_entity.pdbx_description
1 polymer ?
#
loop_
_entity_poly.entity_id
_entity_poly.type
_entity_poly.pdbx_seq_one_letter_code
_entity_poly.pdbx_strand_id
1 'polypeptide(L)'
;MKTIMFYEMAPDGLSKAMAHVDEHKARLKTFYERGVLLMAGPFANPAEGALGIFISKEAAEEFIRDDPFVTNGVVGNWRLVEWNEVLV
;
A
#
# COMPACT_ATOMS: atom_id res chain seq x y z
N MET A 1 16.20 -2.89 -8.26
CA MET A 1 15.38 -3.85 -7.52
C MET A 1 14.12 -3.14 -7.01
N LYS A 2 12.95 -3.71 -7.31
CA LYS A 2 11.69 -3.14 -6.84
C LYS A 2 11.37 -3.65 -5.45
N THR A 3 10.38 -3.04 -4.80
CA THR A 3 9.91 -3.46 -3.49
C THR A 3 8.41 -3.73 -3.56
N ILE A 4 8.00 -4.89 -3.08
CA ILE A 4 6.59 -5.24 -2.97
C ILE A 4 6.14 -4.95 -1.55
N MET A 5 5.05 -4.20 -1.43
CA MET A 5 4.40 -3.91 -0.16
C MET A 5 3.16 -4.77 -0.05
N PHE A 6 3.05 -5.52 1.03
CA PHE A 6 1.87 -6.30 1.34
C PHE A 6 1.15 -5.64 2.52
N TYR A 7 -0.13 -5.34 2.33
CA TYR A 7 -1.00 -4.86 3.40
C TYR A 7 -1.93 -5.98 3.84
N GLU A 8 -2.02 -6.16 5.13
CA GLU A 8 -2.95 -7.08 5.76
C GLU A 8 -3.96 -6.26 6.55
N MET A 9 -5.25 -6.49 6.30
CA MET A 9 -6.30 -5.69 6.94
C MET A 9 -6.41 -6.03 8.42
N ALA A 10 -6.65 -5.01 9.24
CA ALA A 10 -7.03 -5.23 10.64
C ALA A 10 -8.38 -5.94 10.69
N PRO A 11 -8.71 -6.64 11.79
CA PRO A 11 -10.00 -7.35 11.90
C PRO A 11 -11.21 -6.46 11.63
N ASP A 12 -11.15 -5.18 12.00
CA ASP A 12 -12.21 -4.21 11.74
C ASP A 12 -11.82 -3.22 10.63
N GLY A 13 -10.79 -3.54 9.84
CA GLY A 13 -10.22 -2.63 8.85
C GLY A 13 -11.20 -2.21 7.78
N LEU A 14 -11.94 -3.15 7.21
CA LEU A 14 -12.89 -2.83 6.14
C LEU A 14 -13.98 -1.88 6.60
N SER A 15 -14.45 -2.01 7.84
CA SER A 15 -15.47 -1.12 8.39
C SER A 15 -14.96 0.29 8.60
N LYS A 16 -13.65 0.47 8.76
CA LYS A 16 -13.02 1.78 8.93
C LYS A 16 -12.61 2.41 7.59
N ALA A 17 -12.45 1.59 6.54
CA ALA A 17 -11.83 2.03 5.30
C ALA A 17 -12.57 3.19 4.65
N MET A 18 -13.93 3.19 4.68
CA MET A 18 -14.72 4.23 4.01
C MET A 18 -14.42 5.64 4.52
N ALA A 19 -14.10 5.78 5.80
CA ALA A 19 -13.81 7.08 6.40
C ALA A 19 -12.46 7.65 5.92
N HIS A 20 -11.58 6.81 5.38
CA HIS A 20 -10.21 7.19 5.04
C HIS A 20 -9.82 6.90 3.59
N VAL A 21 -10.76 6.39 2.79
CA VAL A 21 -10.45 5.93 1.42
C VAL A 21 -10.03 7.08 0.50
N ASP A 22 -10.66 8.24 0.62
CA ASP A 22 -10.34 9.36 -0.27
C ASP A 22 -8.92 9.88 -0.02
N GLU A 23 -8.51 10.02 1.24
CA GLU A 23 -7.17 10.44 1.60
C GLU A 23 -6.13 9.39 1.19
N HIS A 24 -6.45 8.11 1.38
CA HIS A 24 -5.57 7.02 0.98
C HIS A 24 -5.37 7.03 -0.55
N LYS A 25 -6.45 7.19 -1.32
CA LYS A 25 -6.36 7.25 -2.78
C LYS A 25 -5.58 8.46 -3.27
N ALA A 26 -5.74 9.60 -2.60
CA ALA A 26 -4.99 10.81 -2.94
C ALA A 26 -3.48 10.58 -2.76
N ARG A 27 -3.11 9.88 -1.70
CA ARG A 27 -1.71 9.56 -1.44
C ARG A 27 -1.15 8.56 -2.47
N LEU A 28 -1.94 7.54 -2.83
CA LEU A 28 -1.56 6.62 -3.90
C LEU A 28 -1.27 7.38 -5.20
N LYS A 29 -2.16 8.29 -5.56
CA LYS A 29 -2.03 9.10 -6.77
C LYS A 29 -0.76 9.95 -6.73
N THR A 30 -0.49 10.60 -5.61
CA THR A 30 0.71 11.43 -5.43
C THR A 30 1.98 10.61 -5.67
N PHE A 31 2.08 9.43 -5.09
CA PHE A 31 3.26 8.58 -5.23
C PHE A 31 3.37 8.01 -6.64
N TYR A 32 2.23 7.70 -7.25
CA TYR A 32 2.20 7.26 -8.64
C TYR A 32 2.68 8.36 -9.59
N GLU A 33 2.22 9.59 -9.41
CA GLU A 33 2.61 10.74 -10.23
C GLU A 33 4.08 11.11 -10.04
N ARG A 34 4.64 10.86 -8.85
CA ARG A 34 6.07 11.01 -8.60
C ARG A 34 6.91 9.93 -9.29
N GLY A 35 6.28 8.89 -9.82
CA GLY A 35 6.97 7.79 -10.48
C GLY A 35 7.59 6.78 -9.53
N VAL A 36 7.29 6.82 -8.25
CA VAL A 36 7.88 5.92 -7.25
C VAL A 36 6.96 4.76 -6.87
N LEU A 37 5.66 4.88 -7.12
CA LEU A 37 4.69 3.81 -6.98
C LEU A 37 4.26 3.38 -8.38
N LEU A 38 4.47 2.11 -8.72
CA LEU A 38 4.24 1.63 -10.08
C LEU A 38 2.87 0.99 -10.26
N MET A 39 2.42 0.24 -9.28
CA MET A 39 1.15 -0.47 -9.30
C MET A 39 0.65 -0.61 -7.86
N ALA A 40 -0.65 -0.52 -7.66
CA ALA A 40 -1.25 -0.74 -6.35
C ALA A 40 -2.71 -1.12 -6.49
N GLY A 41 -3.22 -1.93 -5.57
CA GLY A 41 -4.63 -2.27 -5.55
C GLY A 41 -4.94 -3.31 -4.49
N PRO A 42 -6.22 -3.42 -4.12
CA PRO A 42 -6.66 -4.47 -3.21
C PRO A 42 -6.67 -5.82 -3.92
N PHE A 43 -6.56 -6.90 -3.14
CA PHE A 43 -6.78 -8.23 -3.67
C PHE A 43 -8.25 -8.37 -4.09
N ALA A 44 -8.56 -9.40 -4.89
CA ALA A 44 -9.93 -9.62 -5.37
C ALA A 44 -10.94 -9.65 -4.23
N ASN A 45 -10.56 -10.26 -3.10
CA ASN A 45 -11.29 -10.13 -1.85
C ASN A 45 -10.55 -9.09 -0.99
N PRO A 46 -11.09 -7.87 -0.83
CA PRO A 46 -10.40 -6.81 -0.08
C PRO A 46 -10.08 -7.17 1.37
N ALA A 47 -10.82 -8.12 1.95
CA ALA A 47 -10.55 -8.59 3.32
C ALA A 47 -9.18 -9.27 3.42
N GLU A 48 -8.65 -9.76 2.31
CA GLU A 48 -7.33 -10.40 2.27
C GLU A 48 -6.19 -9.39 2.20
N GLY A 49 -6.50 -8.11 1.98
CA GLY A 49 -5.50 -7.05 1.95
C GLY A 49 -5.26 -6.46 0.57
N ALA A 50 -4.07 -5.89 0.40
CA ALA A 50 -3.70 -5.16 -0.79
C ALA A 50 -2.21 -5.31 -1.07
N LEU A 51 -1.82 -4.92 -2.28
CA LEU A 51 -0.44 -5.00 -2.73
C LEU A 51 -0.04 -3.70 -3.43
N GLY A 52 1.19 -3.26 -3.21
CA GLY A 52 1.77 -2.15 -3.95
C GLY A 52 3.18 -2.51 -4.40
N ILE A 53 3.58 -1.97 -5.55
CA ILE A 53 4.92 -2.16 -6.09
C ILE A 53 5.59 -0.81 -6.22
N PHE A 54 6.71 -0.65 -5.52
CA PHE A 54 7.49 0.60 -5.47
C PHE A 54 8.84 0.42 -6.15
N ILE A 55 9.43 1.52 -6.60
CA ILE A 55 10.77 1.48 -7.23
C ILE A 55 11.87 1.18 -6.23
N SER A 56 11.64 1.40 -4.92
CA SER A 56 12.65 1.20 -3.88
C SER A 56 11.99 0.96 -2.53
N LYS A 57 12.78 0.40 -1.61
CA LYS A 57 12.34 0.20 -0.24
C LYS A 57 12.07 1.54 0.46
N GLU A 58 12.91 2.54 0.20
CA GLU A 58 12.77 3.87 0.80
C GLU A 58 11.46 4.52 0.39
N ALA A 59 11.06 4.38 -0.87
CA ALA A 59 9.79 4.92 -1.35
C ALA A 59 8.60 4.24 -0.67
N ALA A 60 8.67 2.93 -0.50
CA ALA A 60 7.62 2.17 0.19
C ALA A 60 7.52 2.57 1.66
N GLU A 61 8.65 2.72 2.34
CA GLU A 61 8.67 3.14 3.74
C GLU A 61 8.11 4.54 3.92
N GLU A 62 8.44 5.45 3.01
CA GLU A 62 7.89 6.80 3.02
C GLU A 62 6.37 6.77 2.87
N PHE A 63 5.86 5.95 1.96
CA PHE A 63 4.42 5.82 1.73
C PHE A 63 3.70 5.33 2.99
N ILE A 64 4.20 4.25 3.59
CA ILE A 64 3.58 3.60 4.74
C ILE A 64 3.52 4.52 5.95
N ARG A 65 4.56 5.33 6.15
CA ARG A 65 4.69 6.19 7.33
C ARG A 65 3.48 7.08 7.57
N ASP A 66 2.91 7.62 6.50
CA ASP A 66 1.80 8.57 6.59
C ASP A 66 0.56 8.15 5.79
N ASP A 67 0.47 6.88 5.39
CA ASP A 67 -0.72 6.39 4.72
C ASP A 67 -1.89 6.39 5.70
N PRO A 68 -3.00 7.10 5.40
CA PRO A 68 -4.17 7.14 6.28
C PRO A 68 -4.73 5.76 6.62
N PHE A 69 -4.57 4.77 5.76
CA PHE A 69 -4.99 3.40 6.06
C PHE A 69 -4.12 2.75 7.14
N VAL A 70 -2.85 3.13 7.22
CA VAL A 70 -1.97 2.63 8.28
C VAL A 70 -2.18 3.41 9.56
N THR A 71 -2.18 4.74 9.49
CA THR A 71 -2.26 5.59 10.67
C THR A 71 -3.62 5.54 11.36
N ASN A 72 -4.66 5.09 10.68
CA ASN A 72 -6.02 4.98 11.22
C ASN A 72 -6.48 3.54 11.46
N GLY A 73 -5.57 2.58 11.43
CA GLY A 73 -5.87 1.21 11.82
C GLY A 73 -6.71 0.41 10.84
N VAL A 74 -6.80 0.82 9.58
CA VAL A 74 -7.41 0.02 8.51
C VAL A 74 -6.49 -1.16 8.19
N VAL A 75 -5.19 -0.88 8.06
CA VAL A 75 -4.15 -1.89 7.88
C VAL A 75 -3.66 -2.32 9.25
N GLY A 76 -3.76 -3.61 9.54
CA GLY A 76 -3.31 -4.16 10.82
C GLY A 76 -1.86 -4.57 10.82
N ASN A 77 -1.33 -4.96 9.66
CA ASN A 77 0.05 -5.36 9.52
C ASN A 77 0.50 -5.11 8.08
N TRP A 78 1.80 -4.94 7.91
CA TRP A 78 2.37 -4.78 6.58
C TRP A 78 3.78 -5.40 6.56
N ARG A 79 4.24 -5.74 5.36
CA ARG A 79 5.62 -6.17 5.16
C ARG A 79 6.11 -5.73 3.80
N LEU A 80 7.41 -5.57 3.70
CA LEU A 80 8.10 -5.20 2.47
C LEU A 80 9.01 -6.33 2.05
N VAL A 81 8.99 -6.65 0.76
CA VAL A 81 9.85 -7.68 0.16
C VAL A 81 10.56 -7.05 -1.01
N GLU A 82 11.89 -7.09 -1.00
CA GLU A 82 12.65 -6.67 -2.17
C GLU A 82 12.51 -7.72 -3.25
N TRP A 83 12.23 -7.26 -4.46
CA TRP A 83 11.89 -8.13 -5.57
C TRP A 83 12.80 -7.85 -6.77
N ASN A 84 13.50 -8.88 -7.20
CA ASN A 84 14.39 -8.81 -8.33
C ASN A 84 13.67 -9.40 -9.54
N GLU A 85 12.86 -8.59 -10.22
CA GLU A 85 12.09 -9.06 -11.35
C GLU A 85 13.00 -9.52 -12.49
N VAL A 86 12.67 -10.64 -13.10
CA VAL A 86 13.43 -11.23 -14.20
C VAL A 86 12.82 -10.85 -15.54
N LEU A 87 11.51 -10.75 -15.60
CA LEU A 87 10.76 -10.31 -16.78
C LEU A 87 9.89 -9.11 -16.45
N VAL A 88 9.92 -8.12 -17.31
CA VAL A 88 9.13 -6.90 -17.13
C VAL A 88 8.37 -6.54 -18.39
#